data_348791424d25675a1c139ca61d1894a5
#
_entry.id   348791424d25675a1c139ca61d1894a5
#
_cell.length_a   1.000
_cell.length_b   1.000
_cell.length_c   1.000
_cell.angle_alpha   90.00
_cell.angle_beta   90.00
_cell.angle_gamma   90.00
#
_symmetry.space_group_name_H-M   'P 1'
#
loop_
_entity.id
_entity.type
_entity.pdbx_description
1 polymer ?
#
loop_
_entity_poly.entity_id
_entity_poly.type
_entity_poly.pdbx_seq_one_letter_code
_entity_poly.pdbx_strand_id
1 'polypeptide(L)'
;MISKKIIFEGFPDHDIYNITAPFHWMGRDIIAGRVERRTEELSQIVLFEKSSNGWTPVQDAPIFPGLQDPCVTQINGKLLLGGVRFPIIIGDDKNAWQMEFFTEKEGGKFEKVLAGPPKMKDVRFLQLPNRRIFVLTRPQGKRGGRGKIGFCIVDSLKDATHEVIEQAPLFDHCP
;
A
#
# COMPACT_ATOMS: atom_id res chain seq x y z
N MET A 1 -24.85 9.03 14.32
CA MET A 1 -23.40 8.80 14.02
C MET A 1 -22.78 10.17 13.82
N ILE A 2 -21.73 10.53 14.57
CA ILE A 2 -21.04 11.83 14.42
C ILE A 2 -19.82 11.58 13.56
N SER A 3 -19.76 12.17 12.36
CA SER A 3 -18.57 12.14 11.51
C SER A 3 -17.70 13.36 11.82
N LYS A 4 -16.38 13.16 11.90
CA LYS A 4 -15.42 14.25 12.08
C LYS A 4 -14.42 14.23 10.92
N LYS A 5 -14.21 15.38 10.29
CA LYS A 5 -13.20 15.53 9.26
C LYS A 5 -11.81 15.37 9.87
N ILE A 6 -10.97 14.56 9.25
CA ILE A 6 -9.53 14.47 9.59
C ILE A 6 -8.82 15.66 8.95
N ILE A 7 -8.02 16.38 9.74
CA ILE A 7 -7.24 17.53 9.27
C ILE A 7 -5.79 17.09 9.11
N PHE A 8 -5.21 17.40 7.96
CA PHE A 8 -3.79 17.21 7.66
C PHE A 8 -3.15 18.58 7.44
N GLU A 9 -1.96 18.75 8.00
CA GLU A 9 -1.15 19.96 7.88
C GLU A 9 0.06 19.72 6.97
N GLY A 10 0.74 20.80 6.54
CA GLY A 10 2.00 20.73 5.80
C GLY A 10 1.88 20.60 4.26
N PHE A 11 0.67 20.44 3.72
CA PHE A 11 0.45 20.28 2.26
C PHE A 11 -0.73 21.13 1.77
N PRO A 12 -0.62 22.47 1.74
CA PRO A 12 -1.76 23.36 1.46
C PRO A 12 -2.34 23.19 0.06
N ASP A 13 -1.52 22.85 -0.94
CA ASP A 13 -1.92 22.73 -2.36
C ASP A 13 -2.14 21.28 -2.80
N HIS A 14 -2.27 20.37 -1.84
CA HIS A 14 -2.45 18.94 -2.10
C HIS A 14 -3.73 18.44 -1.50
N ASP A 15 -4.25 17.38 -2.07
CA ASP A 15 -5.24 16.52 -1.47
C ASP A 15 -4.55 15.35 -0.77
N ILE A 16 -5.08 14.97 0.41
CA ILE A 16 -4.60 13.82 1.17
C ILE A 16 -5.77 12.87 1.34
N TYR A 17 -5.63 11.68 0.82
CA TYR A 17 -6.69 10.67 0.78
C TYR A 17 -6.15 9.24 0.75
N ASN A 18 -7.02 8.23 0.70
CA ASN A 18 -6.65 6.81 0.75
C ASN A 18 -5.66 6.52 1.89
N ILE A 19 -6.00 7.02 3.09
CA ILE A 19 -5.18 6.85 4.28
C ILE A 19 -5.29 5.43 4.84
N THR A 20 -4.22 4.97 5.51
CA THR A 20 -4.26 3.72 6.27
C THR A 20 -5.04 3.88 7.58
N ALA A 21 -5.41 2.77 8.22
CA ALA A 21 -5.67 2.78 9.65
C ALA A 21 -4.39 3.22 10.39
N PRO A 22 -4.51 3.77 11.62
CA PRO A 22 -3.34 4.07 12.45
C PRO A 22 -2.52 2.79 12.72
N PHE A 23 -1.20 2.92 12.69
CA PHE A 23 -0.24 1.87 13.03
C PHE A 23 0.89 2.43 13.87
N HIS A 24 1.58 1.56 14.62
CA HIS A 24 2.69 1.97 15.47
C HIS A 24 4.01 1.89 14.72
N TRP A 25 4.80 2.98 14.73
CA TRP A 25 6.12 3.06 14.12
C TRP A 25 7.03 4.00 14.91
N MET A 26 8.24 3.58 15.21
CA MET A 26 9.23 4.38 15.96
C MET A 26 8.67 4.98 17.25
N GLY A 27 7.85 4.22 18.00
CA GLY A 27 7.23 4.67 19.25
C GLY A 27 6.07 5.64 19.10
N ARG A 28 5.53 5.84 17.90
CA ARG A 28 4.45 6.80 17.56
C ARG A 28 3.30 6.13 16.84
N ASP A 29 2.11 6.70 16.99
CA ASP A 29 0.94 6.32 16.20
C ASP A 29 0.95 7.11 14.89
N ILE A 30 1.01 6.40 13.79
CA ILE A 30 1.21 6.92 12.43
C ILE A 30 0.03 6.58 11.54
N ILE A 31 -0.29 7.46 10.60
CA ILE A 31 -1.13 7.20 9.43
C ILE A 31 -0.26 7.41 8.19
N ALA A 32 -0.29 6.50 7.24
CA ALA A 32 0.25 6.74 5.91
C ALA A 32 -0.87 7.26 4.99
N GLY A 33 -0.61 8.32 4.25
CA GLY A 33 -1.57 8.95 3.33
C GLY A 33 -0.99 9.14 1.93
N ARG A 34 -1.85 9.03 0.92
CA ARG A 34 -1.53 9.47 -0.44
C ARG A 34 -1.64 10.97 -0.49
N VAL A 35 -0.56 11.64 -0.83
CA VAL A 35 -0.47 13.08 -1.03
C VAL A 35 -0.31 13.36 -2.51
N GLU A 36 -1.18 14.18 -3.07
CA GLU A 36 -1.24 14.45 -4.50
C GLU A 36 -1.56 15.92 -4.75
N ARG A 37 -0.86 16.56 -5.67
CA ARG A 37 -1.20 17.92 -6.13
C ARG A 37 -2.53 17.86 -6.88
N ARG A 38 -3.38 18.89 -6.67
CA ARG A 38 -4.70 18.97 -7.32
C ARG A 38 -4.63 19.10 -8.84
N THR A 39 -3.48 19.44 -9.39
CA THR A 39 -3.29 19.67 -10.82
C THR A 39 -2.56 18.54 -11.56
N GLU A 40 -2.09 17.53 -10.82
CA GLU A 40 -1.24 16.47 -11.36
C GLU A 40 -1.60 15.14 -10.72
N GLU A 41 -1.53 14.06 -11.48
CA GLU A 41 -1.75 12.68 -10.95
C GLU A 41 -0.44 12.07 -10.42
N LEU A 42 0.50 12.92 -9.96
CA LEU A 42 1.75 12.49 -9.35
C LEU A 42 1.62 12.48 -7.83
N SER A 43 1.59 11.31 -7.28
CA SER A 43 1.39 11.12 -5.84
C SER A 43 2.67 10.68 -5.14
N GLN A 44 2.63 10.81 -3.82
CA GLN A 44 3.61 10.20 -2.92
C GLN A 44 2.91 9.68 -1.66
N ILE A 45 3.48 8.68 -1.02
CA ILE A 45 3.03 8.27 0.32
C ILE A 45 3.87 9.02 1.34
N VAL A 46 3.18 9.65 2.28
CA VAL A 46 3.77 10.38 3.41
C VAL A 46 3.26 9.79 4.72
N LEU A 47 4.14 9.71 5.71
CA LEU A 47 3.81 9.29 7.06
C LEU A 47 3.45 10.51 7.90
N PHE A 48 2.32 10.44 8.60
CA PHE A 48 1.79 11.51 9.44
C PHE A 48 1.67 11.03 10.88
N GLU A 49 2.05 11.87 11.83
CA GLU A 49 1.84 11.68 13.26
C GLU A 49 0.74 12.63 13.76
N LYS A 50 0.13 12.24 14.88
CA LYS A 50 -0.92 13.03 15.48
C LYS A 50 -0.35 14.29 16.13
N SER A 51 -0.95 15.45 15.82
CA SER A 51 -0.68 16.75 16.44
C SER A 51 -1.88 17.22 17.27
N SER A 52 -1.73 18.38 17.92
CA SER A 52 -2.85 19.03 18.64
C SER A 52 -4.05 19.37 17.76
N ASN A 53 -3.77 19.72 16.50
CA ASN A 53 -4.78 20.23 15.57
C ASN A 53 -5.20 19.23 14.51
N GLY A 54 -4.47 18.12 14.37
CA GLY A 54 -4.73 17.12 13.33
C GLY A 54 -3.60 16.12 13.16
N TRP A 55 -3.11 15.99 11.94
CA TRP A 55 -2.02 15.11 11.56
C TRP A 55 -0.97 15.90 10.79
N THR A 56 0.28 15.81 11.21
CA THR A 56 1.41 16.51 10.59
C THR A 56 2.41 15.49 10.01
N PRO A 57 3.13 15.84 8.94
CA PRO A 57 4.19 14.97 8.43
C PRO A 57 5.21 14.67 9.52
N VAL A 58 5.60 13.42 9.64
CA VAL A 58 6.69 13.03 10.55
C VAL A 58 7.99 13.60 10.00
N GLN A 59 8.68 14.38 10.81
CA GLN A 59 9.98 14.92 10.44
C GLN A 59 10.99 13.76 10.24
N ASP A 60 11.79 13.86 9.20
CA ASP A 60 12.82 12.87 8.81
C ASP A 60 12.29 11.47 8.48
N ALA A 61 10.97 11.30 8.37
CA ALA A 61 10.41 10.05 7.89
C ALA A 61 10.68 9.85 6.39
N PRO A 62 10.80 8.59 5.93
CA PRO A 62 10.92 8.32 4.51
C PRO A 62 9.65 8.74 3.77
N ILE A 63 9.85 9.40 2.62
CA ILE A 63 8.79 9.69 1.66
C ILE A 63 8.90 8.67 0.53
N PHE A 64 7.78 8.20 0.02
CA PHE A 64 7.73 7.23 -1.07
C PHE A 64 7.18 7.89 -2.34
N PRO A 65 8.04 8.57 -3.12
CA PRO A 65 7.59 9.27 -4.33
C PRO A 65 7.10 8.30 -5.38
N GLY A 66 6.07 8.68 -6.12
CA GLY A 66 5.45 7.86 -7.15
C GLY A 66 4.67 6.65 -6.62
N LEU A 67 4.42 6.56 -5.31
CA LEU A 67 3.54 5.57 -4.71
C LEU A 67 2.17 6.18 -4.39
N GLN A 68 1.12 5.39 -4.65
CA GLN A 68 -0.28 5.70 -4.39
C GLN A 68 -0.88 4.67 -3.44
N ASP A 69 -2.03 4.98 -2.85
CA ASP A 69 -2.94 4.06 -2.15
C ASP A 69 -2.23 3.17 -1.10
N PRO A 70 -1.68 3.78 -0.03
CA PRO A 70 -0.92 3.04 0.96
C PRO A 70 -1.73 1.96 1.66
N CYS A 71 -1.07 0.86 1.98
CA CYS A 71 -1.57 -0.15 2.90
C CYS A 71 -0.47 -0.59 3.86
N VAL A 72 -0.85 -0.95 5.06
CA VAL A 72 0.08 -1.40 6.10
C VAL A 72 -0.45 -2.65 6.77
N THR A 73 0.43 -3.58 7.02
CA THR A 73 0.19 -4.76 7.86
C THR A 73 1.47 -5.13 8.62
N GLN A 74 1.38 -6.12 9.49
CA GLN A 74 2.55 -6.68 10.15
C GLN A 74 2.77 -8.13 9.70
N ILE A 75 4.00 -8.45 9.32
CA ILE A 75 4.43 -9.81 8.98
C ILE A 75 5.65 -10.14 9.82
N ASN A 76 5.54 -11.19 10.64
CA ASN A 76 6.59 -11.59 11.59
C ASN A 76 7.05 -10.45 12.51
N GLY A 77 6.09 -9.63 12.99
CA GLY A 77 6.37 -8.51 13.90
C GLY A 77 7.02 -7.29 13.24
N LYS A 78 7.24 -7.29 11.93
CA LYS A 78 7.76 -6.16 11.17
C LYS A 78 6.66 -5.51 10.34
N LEU A 79 6.70 -4.20 10.23
CA LEU A 79 5.81 -3.46 9.33
C LEU A 79 6.10 -3.84 7.87
N LEU A 80 5.04 -4.05 7.12
CA LEU A 80 5.02 -4.16 5.67
C LEU A 80 4.12 -3.05 5.13
N LEU A 81 4.74 -2.04 4.54
CA LEU A 81 4.05 -0.94 3.86
C LEU A 81 3.97 -1.26 2.39
N GLY A 82 2.80 -1.20 1.81
CA GLY A 82 2.57 -1.37 0.38
C GLY A 82 2.00 -0.11 -0.26
N GLY A 83 2.25 0.07 -1.55
CA GLY A 83 1.65 1.12 -2.35
C GLY A 83 1.67 0.77 -3.84
N VAL A 84 0.87 1.47 -4.63
CA VAL A 84 0.83 1.35 -6.09
C VAL A 84 1.88 2.27 -6.69
N ARG A 85 2.91 1.71 -7.31
CA ARG A 85 3.88 2.47 -8.14
C ARG A 85 3.18 2.90 -9.42
N PHE A 86 3.10 4.22 -9.64
CA PHE A 86 2.50 4.81 -10.83
C PHE A 86 3.17 6.18 -11.15
N PRO A 87 3.45 6.49 -12.42
CA PRO A 87 3.44 5.58 -13.56
C PRO A 87 4.72 4.71 -13.60
N ILE A 88 4.60 3.55 -14.25
CA ILE A 88 5.76 2.73 -14.66
C ILE A 88 5.65 2.41 -16.14
N ILE A 89 6.77 2.02 -16.76
CA ILE A 89 6.84 1.63 -18.16
C ILE A 89 6.84 0.11 -18.26
N ILE A 90 5.88 -0.44 -19.00
CA ILE A 90 5.82 -1.87 -19.31
C ILE A 90 5.61 -2.04 -20.82
N GLY A 91 6.65 -2.40 -21.56
CA GLY A 91 6.63 -2.37 -23.02
C GLY A 91 6.33 -0.97 -23.53
N ASP A 92 5.31 -0.82 -24.35
CA ASP A 92 4.86 0.48 -24.89
C ASP A 92 3.92 1.25 -23.96
N ASP A 93 3.46 0.63 -22.87
CA ASP A 93 2.55 1.26 -21.91
C ASP A 93 3.35 2.09 -20.89
N LYS A 94 3.27 3.41 -21.04
CA LYS A 94 3.96 4.38 -20.15
C LYS A 94 3.14 4.75 -18.91
N ASN A 95 1.92 4.28 -18.80
CA ASN A 95 1.00 4.55 -17.69
C ASN A 95 0.60 3.26 -16.96
N ALA A 96 1.46 2.28 -16.96
CA ALA A 96 1.25 1.06 -16.22
C ALA A 96 1.48 1.27 -14.70
N TRP A 97 1.05 0.33 -13.91
CA TRP A 97 1.16 0.34 -12.46
C TRP A 97 1.57 -1.03 -11.93
N GLN A 98 2.06 -1.04 -10.69
CA GLN A 98 2.47 -2.25 -9.98
C GLN A 98 2.47 -1.98 -8.48
N MET A 99 2.07 -2.96 -7.68
CA MET A 99 2.27 -2.85 -6.23
C MET A 99 3.74 -3.00 -5.88
N GLU A 100 4.23 -2.16 -4.96
CA GLU A 100 5.53 -2.33 -4.31
C GLU A 100 5.34 -2.43 -2.80
N PHE A 101 6.15 -3.26 -2.15
CA PHE A 101 6.10 -3.49 -0.72
C PHE A 101 7.46 -3.30 -0.09
N PHE A 102 7.44 -2.64 1.07
CA PHE A 102 8.63 -2.24 1.81
C PHE A 102 8.51 -2.76 3.24
N THR A 103 9.58 -3.33 3.77
CA THR A 103 9.64 -3.73 5.17
C THR A 103 10.49 -2.77 5.97
N GLU A 104 10.09 -2.58 7.21
CA GLU A 104 10.86 -1.79 8.19
C GLU A 104 12.20 -2.45 8.49
N LYS A 105 13.24 -1.63 8.57
CA LYS A 105 14.60 -1.95 9.02
C LYS A 105 14.97 -1.14 10.23
N GLU A 106 16.14 -1.45 10.81
CA GLU A 106 16.68 -0.67 11.92
C GLU A 106 16.75 0.82 11.62
N GLY A 107 16.47 1.64 12.63
CA GLY A 107 16.44 3.09 12.51
C GLY A 107 15.26 3.64 11.70
N GLY A 108 14.16 2.88 11.58
CA GLY A 108 12.94 3.36 10.91
C GLY A 108 13.02 3.46 9.39
N LYS A 109 14.09 2.92 8.79
CA LYS A 109 14.23 2.87 7.32
C LYS A 109 13.29 1.82 6.73
N PHE A 110 12.95 1.98 5.46
CA PHE A 110 12.19 0.99 4.71
C PHE A 110 12.98 0.49 3.51
N GLU A 111 12.96 -0.81 3.30
CA GLU A 111 13.60 -1.47 2.16
C GLU A 111 12.54 -2.19 1.34
N LYS A 112 12.59 -2.02 0.01
CA LYS A 112 11.73 -2.75 -0.90
C LYS A 112 12.04 -4.25 -0.87
N VAL A 113 11.02 -5.06 -0.59
CA VAL A 113 11.15 -6.51 -0.47
C VAL A 113 10.37 -7.29 -1.49
N LEU A 114 9.36 -6.67 -2.09
CA LEU A 114 8.47 -7.34 -3.04
C LEU A 114 7.91 -6.32 -4.03
N ALA A 115 7.73 -6.74 -5.27
CA ALA A 115 6.84 -6.12 -6.23
C ALA A 115 5.76 -7.13 -6.63
N GLY A 116 4.52 -6.69 -6.77
CA GLY A 116 3.41 -7.51 -7.25
C GLY A 116 3.42 -7.68 -8.77
N PRO A 117 2.47 -8.40 -9.35
CA PRO A 117 2.35 -8.51 -10.80
C PRO A 117 2.11 -7.15 -11.45
N PRO A 118 2.66 -6.92 -12.65
CA PRO A 118 2.35 -5.76 -13.46
C PRO A 118 0.85 -5.59 -13.71
N LYS A 119 0.38 -4.33 -13.69
CA LYS A 119 -1.04 -3.98 -13.91
C LYS A 119 -2.01 -4.59 -12.89
N MET A 120 -1.50 -5.03 -11.73
CA MET A 120 -2.31 -5.41 -10.58
C MET A 120 -2.11 -4.41 -9.45
N LYS A 121 -3.20 -3.97 -8.86
CA LYS A 121 -3.23 -3.10 -7.68
C LYS A 121 -4.06 -3.75 -6.57
N ASP A 122 -4.03 -3.13 -5.38
CA ASP A 122 -4.81 -3.58 -4.22
C ASP A 122 -4.48 -5.00 -3.71
N VAL A 123 -3.25 -5.47 -3.98
CA VAL A 123 -2.74 -6.67 -3.31
C VAL A 123 -2.59 -6.37 -1.83
N ARG A 124 -3.09 -7.26 -0.96
CA ARG A 124 -3.03 -7.10 0.50
C ARG A 124 -2.49 -8.38 1.13
N PHE A 125 -1.72 -8.21 2.18
CA PHE A 125 -1.15 -9.30 2.96
C PHE A 125 -1.72 -9.30 4.37
N LEU A 126 -1.96 -10.49 4.93
CA LEU A 126 -2.38 -10.68 6.30
C LEU A 126 -1.67 -11.91 6.87
N GLN A 127 -0.98 -11.76 7.98
CA GLN A 127 -0.42 -12.91 8.68
C GLN A 127 -1.50 -13.68 9.42
N LEU A 128 -1.59 -14.98 9.16
CA LEU A 128 -2.50 -15.90 9.83
C LEU A 128 -1.92 -16.35 11.19
N PRO A 129 -2.76 -16.86 12.12
CA PRO A 129 -2.30 -17.36 13.43
C PRO A 129 -1.24 -18.47 13.34
N ASN A 130 -1.29 -19.28 12.28
CA ASN A 130 -0.30 -20.33 12.00
C ASN A 130 0.99 -19.81 11.31
N ARG A 131 1.20 -18.49 11.30
CA ARG A 131 2.30 -17.76 10.67
C ARG A 131 2.34 -17.79 9.15
N ARG A 132 1.44 -18.48 8.48
CA ARG A 132 1.30 -18.39 7.03
C ARG A 132 0.76 -17.01 6.64
N ILE A 133 0.92 -16.66 5.39
CA ILE A 133 0.50 -15.36 4.88
C ILE A 133 -0.66 -15.55 3.90
N PHE A 134 -1.79 -14.94 4.22
CA PHE A 134 -2.93 -14.81 3.33
C PHE A 134 -2.70 -13.61 2.41
N VAL A 135 -2.84 -13.82 1.12
CA VAL A 135 -2.66 -12.80 0.09
C VAL A 135 -3.97 -12.59 -0.64
N LEU A 136 -4.56 -11.41 -0.52
CA LEU A 136 -5.66 -10.99 -1.38
C LEU A 136 -5.09 -10.40 -2.66
N THR A 137 -5.67 -10.77 -3.80
CA THR A 137 -5.28 -10.30 -5.11
C THR A 137 -6.46 -9.63 -5.82
N ARG A 138 -6.14 -8.71 -6.74
CA ARG A 138 -7.17 -8.01 -7.53
C ARG A 138 -6.75 -7.92 -8.98
N PRO A 139 -6.73 -9.05 -9.71
CA PRO A 139 -6.42 -9.03 -11.13
C PRO A 139 -7.46 -8.24 -11.91
N GLN A 140 -7.02 -7.62 -12.99
CA GLN A 140 -7.84 -6.82 -13.90
C GLN A 140 -7.71 -7.35 -15.33
N GLY A 141 -8.45 -6.76 -16.28
CA GLY A 141 -8.39 -7.10 -17.69
C GLY A 141 -8.97 -8.49 -17.99
N LYS A 142 -8.29 -9.26 -18.84
CA LYS A 142 -8.82 -10.55 -19.33
C LYS A 142 -9.18 -11.53 -18.21
N ARG A 143 -8.41 -11.58 -17.13
CA ARG A 143 -8.61 -12.51 -16.02
C ARG A 143 -9.62 -11.99 -15.00
N GLY A 144 -9.55 -10.73 -14.64
CA GLY A 144 -10.28 -10.16 -13.51
C GLY A 144 -11.32 -9.10 -13.87
N GLY A 145 -11.53 -8.79 -15.15
CA GLY A 145 -12.48 -7.75 -15.56
C GLY A 145 -12.11 -6.38 -14.95
N ARG A 146 -13.03 -5.79 -14.18
CA ARG A 146 -12.81 -4.53 -13.48
C ARG A 146 -12.05 -4.69 -12.15
N GLY A 147 -11.76 -5.91 -11.71
CA GLY A 147 -11.02 -6.20 -10.49
C GLY A 147 -11.72 -7.23 -9.60
N LYS A 148 -11.87 -8.46 -10.11
CA LYS A 148 -12.29 -9.59 -9.28
C LYS A 148 -11.31 -9.81 -8.14
N ILE A 149 -11.79 -10.34 -7.04
CA ILE A 149 -10.96 -10.67 -5.90
C ILE A 149 -10.52 -12.14 -5.99
N GLY A 150 -9.25 -12.38 -5.77
CA GLY A 150 -8.69 -13.72 -5.60
C GLY A 150 -7.89 -13.80 -4.32
N PHE A 151 -7.45 -14.99 -3.96
CA PHE A 151 -6.56 -15.17 -2.82
C PHE A 151 -5.65 -16.39 -3.00
N CYS A 152 -4.52 -16.34 -2.32
CA CYS A 152 -3.67 -17.51 -2.07
C CYS A 152 -3.11 -17.47 -0.65
N ILE A 153 -2.52 -18.56 -0.22
CA ILE A 153 -1.82 -18.66 1.06
C ILE A 153 -0.41 -19.14 0.78
N VAL A 154 0.57 -18.39 1.29
CA VAL A 154 2.00 -18.70 1.15
C VAL A 154 2.65 -18.86 2.51
N ASP A 155 3.77 -19.54 2.59
CA ASP A 155 4.47 -19.77 3.85
C ASP A 155 5.34 -18.58 4.26
N SER A 156 5.86 -17.82 3.28
CA SER A 156 6.64 -16.60 3.52
C SER A 156 6.41 -15.54 2.44
N LEU A 157 6.87 -14.30 2.66
CA LEU A 157 6.83 -13.24 1.65
C LEU A 157 7.65 -13.59 0.39
N LYS A 158 8.69 -14.42 0.52
CA LYS A 158 9.50 -14.86 -0.62
C LYS A 158 8.74 -15.77 -1.57
N ASP A 159 7.75 -16.49 -1.05
CA ASP A 159 6.91 -17.41 -1.83
C ASP A 159 5.76 -16.68 -2.54
N ALA A 160 5.51 -15.41 -2.18
CA ALA A 160 4.54 -14.56 -2.85
C ALA A 160 5.12 -13.98 -4.17
N THR A 161 5.51 -14.87 -5.08
CA THR A 161 6.04 -14.47 -6.39
C THR A 161 4.96 -13.86 -7.28
N HIS A 162 5.36 -13.17 -8.36
CA HIS A 162 4.43 -12.63 -9.36
C HIS A 162 3.47 -13.72 -9.87
N GLU A 163 4.00 -14.89 -10.18
CA GLU A 163 3.23 -16.02 -10.72
C GLU A 163 2.19 -16.52 -9.72
N VAL A 164 2.58 -16.71 -8.46
CA VAL A 164 1.69 -17.16 -7.39
C VAL A 164 0.55 -16.15 -7.18
N ILE A 165 0.87 -14.86 -7.12
CA ILE A 165 -0.12 -13.79 -6.95
C ILE A 165 -1.03 -13.70 -8.18
N GLU A 166 -0.47 -13.75 -9.38
CA GLU A 166 -1.21 -13.62 -10.63
C GLU A 166 -2.15 -14.81 -10.86
N GLN A 167 -1.72 -16.03 -10.50
CA GLN A 167 -2.49 -17.26 -10.69
C GLN A 167 -3.42 -17.59 -9.52
N ALA A 168 -3.45 -16.77 -8.48
CA ALA A 168 -4.29 -17.00 -7.31
C ALA A 168 -5.76 -17.25 -7.71
N PRO A 169 -6.42 -18.29 -7.18
CA PRO A 169 -7.83 -18.57 -7.46
C PRO A 169 -8.71 -17.36 -7.21
N LEU A 170 -9.70 -17.14 -8.08
CA LEU A 170 -10.68 -16.08 -7.93
C LEU A 170 -11.89 -16.59 -7.14
N PHE A 171 -12.50 -15.71 -6.37
CA PHE A 171 -13.80 -15.99 -5.76
C PHE A 171 -14.87 -16.06 -6.84
N ASP A 172 -15.63 -17.14 -6.88
CA ASP A 172 -16.68 -17.39 -7.91
C ASP A 172 -17.86 -16.42 -7.82
N HIS A 173 -18.06 -15.80 -6.66
CA HIS A 173 -19.22 -14.95 -6.37
C HIS A 173 -18.84 -13.50 -6.00
N CYS A 174 -17.70 -13.00 -6.51
CA CYS A 174 -17.44 -11.56 -6.44
C CYS A 174 -18.35 -10.83 -7.42
N PRO A 175 -19.20 -9.90 -6.94
CA PRO A 175 -20.07 -9.10 -7.81
C PRO A 175 -19.30 -8.20 -8.76
#